data_17db3c950bf1618dbb2ca75034b72a51
#
_entry.id   17db3c950bf1618dbb2ca75034b72a51
#
_cell.length_a   1.000
_cell.length_b   1.000
_cell.length_c   1.000
_cell.angle_alpha   90.00
_cell.angle_beta   90.00
_cell.angle_gamma   90.00
#
_symmetry.space_group_name_H-M   'P 1'
#
loop_
_entity.id
_entity.type
_entity.pdbx_description
1 polymer ?
#
loop_
_entity_poly.entity_id
_entity_poly.type
_entity_poly.pdbx_seq_one_letter_code
_entity_poly.pdbx_strand_id
1 'polypeptide(L)'
;MRAATVILIGMLVACSAKQGPVEVIVGGTAARGTAGEAQWLKFQRDAEAAGNGEIKMRMLIRGELGSEEQIVSGLRRGRVHFANLSALIASTIVPETALIYAPYLFDSEAEADFVFDNYLTPEYRKLFAARGLEFIVWYELGEQQIWSRDKPIMTPADMRGVRFRIASSKSAELLGEALQADLIPLGYAEIIPSLQTGLIAAGENGVTLYSRTGIAPEAPHLTLTNHSLAMSVIVADKRWWDAQPERIQNILRQTFPKEAEIRRAVRAEIQDDLASAAELRFQYYTLTPAQRQLWSDATRGTHAALVQAIGGDTQRLYDLALAGKKAFAEQLKRTAARNRPAPVSAHTG
;
A
#
# COMPACT_ATOMS: atom_id res chain seq x y z
N MET A 1 10.05 -42.47 74.20
CA MET A 1 9.58 -41.22 73.76
C MET A 1 9.81 -41.17 72.22
N ARG A 2 8.75 -41.31 71.44
CA ARG A 2 8.85 -41.30 69.95
C ARG A 2 8.30 -39.91 69.45
N ALA A 3 9.17 -39.13 68.88
CA ALA A 3 8.77 -37.82 68.26
C ALA A 3 8.17 -38.10 66.91
N ALA A 4 6.91 -37.62 66.66
CA ALA A 4 6.25 -37.68 65.41
C ALA A 4 6.53 -36.34 64.62
N THR A 5 7.22 -36.48 63.51
CA THR A 5 7.50 -35.36 62.61
C THR A 5 6.26 -35.15 61.70
N VAL A 6 5.56 -34.06 61.88
CA VAL A 6 4.45 -33.65 60.99
C VAL A 6 5.04 -32.90 59.82
N ILE A 7 4.97 -33.46 58.60
CA ILE A 7 5.33 -32.79 57.37
C ILE A 7 4.11 -32.00 56.88
N LEU A 8 4.21 -30.65 56.94
CA LEU A 8 3.21 -29.72 56.40
C LEU A 8 3.46 -29.53 54.89
N ILE A 9 2.67 -30.19 54.03
CA ILE A 9 2.72 -29.99 52.58
C ILE A 9 1.92 -28.71 52.29
N GLY A 10 2.64 -27.60 52.10
CA GLY A 10 2.05 -26.35 51.60
C GLY A 10 1.65 -26.49 50.15
N MET A 11 0.36 -26.55 49.84
CA MET A 11 -0.16 -26.34 48.48
C MET A 11 0.11 -24.91 48.05
N LEU A 12 1.10 -24.68 47.21
CA LEU A 12 1.24 -23.45 46.42
C LEU A 12 0.12 -23.39 45.37
N VAL A 13 -0.99 -22.75 45.70
CA VAL A 13 -1.98 -22.32 44.72
C VAL A 13 -1.33 -21.19 43.93
N ALA A 14 -0.79 -21.51 42.78
CA ALA A 14 -0.36 -20.51 41.81
C ALA A 14 -1.61 -19.74 41.36
N CYS A 15 -1.90 -18.59 41.99
CA CYS A 15 -2.82 -17.61 41.44
C CYS A 15 -2.26 -17.17 40.11
N SER A 16 -2.73 -17.75 39.00
CA SER A 16 -2.58 -17.20 37.68
C SER A 16 -3.32 -15.86 37.66
N ALA A 17 -2.61 -14.78 37.93
CA ALA A 17 -3.15 -13.45 37.78
C ALA A 17 -3.67 -13.37 36.35
N LYS A 18 -4.97 -13.20 36.15
CA LYS A 18 -5.54 -12.90 34.83
C LYS A 18 -4.82 -11.63 34.36
N GLN A 19 -3.88 -11.79 33.44
CA GLN A 19 -3.33 -10.64 32.72
C GLN A 19 -4.51 -9.93 32.08
N GLY A 20 -4.57 -8.59 32.20
CA GLY A 20 -5.56 -7.79 31.52
C GLY A 20 -5.47 -7.99 30.00
N PRO A 21 -6.47 -7.52 29.25
CA PRO A 21 -6.47 -7.68 27.80
C PRO A 21 -5.21 -7.05 27.18
N VAL A 22 -4.68 -7.69 26.15
CA VAL A 22 -3.60 -7.14 25.32
C VAL A 22 -4.15 -5.90 24.62
N GLU A 23 -3.59 -4.73 24.92
CA GLU A 23 -3.93 -3.50 24.22
C GLU A 23 -3.20 -3.45 22.88
N VAL A 24 -3.97 -3.23 21.79
CA VAL A 24 -3.44 -3.09 20.44
C VAL A 24 -3.72 -1.65 19.96
N ILE A 25 -2.68 -0.83 19.89
CA ILE A 25 -2.79 0.55 19.42
C ILE A 25 -2.47 0.58 17.92
N VAL A 26 -3.46 1.01 17.13
CA VAL A 26 -3.39 1.05 15.66
C VAL A 26 -3.30 2.49 15.19
N GLY A 27 -2.30 2.78 14.35
CA GLY A 27 -2.11 4.09 13.68
C GLY A 27 -2.37 4.01 12.19
N GLY A 28 -3.04 5.01 11.64
CA GLY A 28 -3.32 5.10 10.21
C GLY A 28 -3.91 6.46 9.79
N THR A 29 -4.09 6.62 8.49
CA THR A 29 -4.60 7.86 7.87
C THR A 29 -5.77 7.55 6.91
N ALA A 30 -6.60 6.56 7.21
CA ALA A 30 -7.75 6.18 6.40
C ALA A 30 -8.79 7.32 6.35
N ALA A 31 -9.22 7.69 5.15
CA ALA A 31 -10.28 8.66 4.97
C ALA A 31 -11.65 8.07 5.41
N ARG A 32 -12.52 8.92 5.93
CA ARG A 32 -13.87 8.49 6.36
C ARG A 32 -14.70 8.00 5.18
N GLY A 33 -15.47 6.94 5.40
CA GLY A 33 -16.37 6.37 4.41
C GLY A 33 -15.67 5.58 3.30
N THR A 34 -14.37 5.30 3.43
CA THR A 34 -13.61 4.52 2.46
C THR A 34 -13.59 3.03 2.81
N ALA A 35 -13.30 2.20 1.80
CA ALA A 35 -13.04 0.77 2.00
C ALA A 35 -11.95 0.53 3.05
N GLY A 36 -10.93 1.40 3.08
CA GLY A 36 -9.86 1.34 4.07
C GLY A 36 -10.35 1.49 5.50
N GLU A 37 -11.18 2.50 5.77
CA GLU A 37 -11.78 2.66 7.10
C GLU A 37 -12.64 1.45 7.47
N ALA A 38 -13.49 1.00 6.56
CA ALA A 38 -14.38 -0.13 6.79
C ALA A 38 -13.62 -1.42 7.13
N GLN A 39 -12.50 -1.68 6.46
CA GLN A 39 -11.64 -2.85 6.72
C GLN A 39 -10.96 -2.77 8.08
N TRP A 40 -10.46 -1.60 8.49
CA TRP A 40 -9.90 -1.40 9.83
C TRP A 40 -10.94 -1.63 10.93
N LEU A 41 -12.15 -1.09 10.76
CA LEU A 41 -13.23 -1.30 11.73
C LEU A 41 -13.71 -2.76 11.75
N LYS A 42 -13.67 -3.44 10.61
CA LYS A 42 -13.93 -4.90 10.55
C LYS A 42 -12.87 -5.66 11.31
N PHE A 43 -11.59 -5.37 11.08
CA PHE A 43 -10.48 -5.99 11.79
C PHE A 43 -10.61 -5.85 13.31
N GLN A 44 -10.94 -4.65 13.80
CA GLN A 44 -11.19 -4.42 15.22
C GLN A 44 -12.26 -5.37 15.76
N ARG A 45 -13.45 -5.37 15.15
CA ARG A 45 -14.58 -6.20 15.60
C ARG A 45 -14.23 -7.68 15.60
N ASP A 46 -13.60 -8.15 14.52
CA ASP A 46 -13.30 -9.57 14.35
C ASP A 46 -12.19 -10.03 15.32
N ALA A 47 -11.16 -9.21 15.54
CA ALA A 47 -10.07 -9.51 16.46
C ALA A 47 -10.53 -9.49 17.92
N GLU A 48 -11.33 -8.50 18.34
CA GLU A 48 -11.87 -8.43 19.69
C GLU A 48 -12.85 -9.58 19.96
N ALA A 49 -13.70 -9.93 18.99
CA ALA A 49 -14.62 -11.07 19.10
C ALA A 49 -13.85 -12.41 19.21
N ALA A 50 -12.87 -12.65 18.34
CA ALA A 50 -12.04 -13.87 18.37
C ALA A 50 -11.16 -13.92 19.63
N GLY A 51 -10.76 -12.78 20.15
CA GLY A 51 -9.98 -12.64 21.38
C GLY A 51 -10.77 -12.93 22.65
N ASN A 52 -12.12 -12.93 22.60
CA ASN A 52 -13.00 -13.22 23.74
C ASN A 52 -12.58 -12.49 25.03
N GLY A 53 -12.32 -11.19 24.91
CA GLY A 53 -11.90 -10.33 26.03
C GLY A 53 -10.39 -10.30 26.31
N GLU A 54 -9.58 -11.07 25.58
CA GLU A 54 -8.10 -11.02 25.68
C GLU A 54 -7.47 -9.94 24.83
N ILE A 55 -8.21 -9.36 23.86
CA ILE A 55 -7.72 -8.30 22.95
C ILE A 55 -8.61 -7.08 23.13
N LYS A 56 -7.98 -5.90 23.22
CA LYS A 56 -8.63 -4.60 23.18
C LYS A 56 -7.91 -3.70 22.20
N MET A 57 -8.62 -3.24 21.17
CA MET A 57 -8.02 -2.42 20.13
C MET A 57 -8.35 -0.94 20.30
N ARG A 58 -7.33 -0.09 20.16
CA ARG A 58 -7.48 1.37 20.11
C ARG A 58 -7.15 1.84 18.70
N MET A 59 -8.20 2.22 17.97
CA MET A 59 -8.12 2.60 16.56
C MET A 59 -7.88 4.10 16.41
N LEU A 60 -6.67 4.49 16.06
CA LEU A 60 -6.24 5.86 15.74
C LEU A 60 -5.93 5.93 14.24
N ILE A 61 -6.94 5.63 13.43
CA ILE A 61 -6.80 5.33 11.99
C ILE A 61 -7.17 6.49 11.07
N ARG A 62 -7.60 7.63 11.62
CA ARG A 62 -8.07 8.79 10.83
C ARG A 62 -7.12 9.99 10.94
N GLY A 63 -5.84 9.75 11.15
CA GLY A 63 -4.84 10.81 11.29
C GLY A 63 -4.76 11.42 12.71
N GLU A 64 -5.35 10.78 13.72
CA GLU A 64 -5.31 11.27 15.11
C GLU A 64 -3.88 11.32 15.68
N LEU A 65 -2.97 10.54 15.10
CA LEU A 65 -1.53 10.56 15.44
C LEU A 65 -0.71 11.55 14.59
N GLY A 66 -1.37 12.31 13.71
CA GLY A 66 -0.71 13.22 12.78
C GLY A 66 -0.25 12.52 11.49
N SER A 67 0.95 12.88 11.00
CA SER A 67 1.49 12.38 9.74
C SER A 67 1.98 10.91 9.83
N GLU A 68 2.22 10.28 8.69
CA GLU A 68 2.79 8.92 8.66
C GLU A 68 4.19 8.86 9.31
N GLU A 69 5.00 9.92 9.24
CA GLU A 69 6.29 10.04 9.93
C GLU A 69 6.12 9.99 11.45
N GLN A 70 5.05 10.60 11.96
CA GLN A 70 4.71 10.54 13.40
C GLN A 70 4.25 9.12 13.78
N ILE A 71 3.52 8.43 12.91
CA ILE A 71 3.16 7.02 13.10
C ILE A 71 4.41 6.13 13.12
N VAL A 72 5.35 6.31 12.18
CA VAL A 72 6.66 5.62 12.17
C VAL A 72 7.43 5.88 13.48
N SER A 73 7.45 7.12 13.93
CA SER A 73 8.06 7.47 15.23
C SER A 73 7.38 6.77 16.40
N GLY A 74 6.04 6.64 16.35
CA GLY A 74 5.25 5.89 17.32
C GLY A 74 5.59 4.39 17.36
N LEU A 75 5.69 3.75 16.19
CA LEU A 75 6.12 2.36 16.05
C LEU A 75 7.51 2.13 16.67
N ARG A 76 8.49 2.94 16.27
CA ARG A 76 9.88 2.82 16.76
C ARG A 76 10.00 2.97 18.30
N ARG A 77 9.08 3.72 18.90
CA ARG A 77 9.03 3.92 20.36
C ARG A 77 8.11 2.96 21.10
N GLY A 78 7.47 2.01 20.40
CA GLY A 78 6.51 1.08 20.99
C GLY A 78 5.20 1.74 21.48
N ARG A 79 4.85 2.93 20.95
CA ARG A 79 3.60 3.64 21.27
C ARG A 79 2.47 3.30 20.31
N VAL A 80 2.81 2.74 19.17
CA VAL A 80 1.91 2.21 18.14
C VAL A 80 2.32 0.78 17.92
N HIS A 81 1.36 -0.13 17.92
CA HIS A 81 1.62 -1.56 17.79
C HIS A 81 1.37 -2.05 16.36
N PHE A 82 0.36 -1.50 15.68
CA PHE A 82 0.05 -1.74 14.27
C PHE A 82 -0.01 -0.41 13.52
N ALA A 83 0.43 -0.41 12.28
CA ALA A 83 0.32 0.75 11.43
C ALA A 83 0.01 0.39 9.97
N ASN A 84 -0.73 1.29 9.30
CA ASN A 84 -0.75 1.40 7.85
C ASN A 84 0.27 2.47 7.44
N LEU A 85 1.23 2.08 6.62
CA LEU A 85 2.25 2.99 6.08
C LEU A 85 2.22 2.91 4.56
N SER A 86 2.13 4.05 3.87
CA SER A 86 2.38 4.06 2.42
C SER A 86 3.77 3.45 2.14
N ALA A 87 3.94 2.76 1.02
CA ALA A 87 5.24 2.18 0.68
C ALA A 87 6.31 3.27 0.49
N LEU A 88 5.90 4.52 0.19
CA LEU A 88 6.78 5.69 0.16
C LEU A 88 7.35 5.98 1.55
N ILE A 89 6.50 6.05 2.58
CA ILE A 89 6.95 6.28 3.95
C ILE A 89 7.64 5.04 4.54
N ALA A 90 7.17 3.84 4.21
CA ALA A 90 7.83 2.60 4.59
C ALA A 90 9.27 2.54 4.06
N SER A 91 9.59 3.22 2.94
CA SER A 91 10.95 3.31 2.39
C SER A 91 11.95 4.04 3.32
N THR A 92 11.48 4.80 4.28
CA THR A 92 12.34 5.39 5.33
C THR A 92 12.86 4.35 6.33
N ILE A 93 12.28 3.15 6.32
CA ILE A 93 12.66 2.01 7.17
C ILE A 93 13.21 0.87 6.30
N VAL A 94 12.53 0.56 5.22
CA VAL A 94 12.86 -0.49 4.22
C VAL A 94 13.01 0.21 2.86
N PRO A 95 14.19 0.75 2.52
CA PRO A 95 14.39 1.58 1.33
C PRO A 95 13.92 0.92 0.03
N GLU A 96 14.01 -0.39 -0.03
CA GLU A 96 13.63 -1.21 -1.18
C GLU A 96 12.13 -1.11 -1.51
N THR A 97 11.26 -0.65 -0.58
CA THR A 97 9.83 -0.45 -0.87
C THR A 97 9.57 0.67 -1.88
N ALA A 98 10.51 1.60 -2.05
CA ALA A 98 10.42 2.63 -3.08
C ALA A 98 10.39 2.05 -4.51
N LEU A 99 10.93 0.84 -4.72
CA LEU A 99 10.88 0.14 -6.02
C LEU A 99 9.42 -0.12 -6.48
N ILE A 100 8.49 -0.31 -5.55
CA ILE A 100 7.08 -0.58 -5.86
C ILE A 100 6.46 0.55 -6.71
N TYR A 101 6.94 1.78 -6.49
CA TYR A 101 6.50 2.97 -7.22
C TYR A 101 7.30 3.23 -8.51
N ALA A 102 8.14 2.28 -8.98
CA ALA A 102 8.82 2.44 -10.26
C ALA A 102 7.78 2.57 -11.40
N PRO A 103 7.85 3.64 -12.21
CA PRO A 103 6.82 3.90 -13.22
C PRO A 103 6.71 2.78 -14.24
N TYR A 104 5.49 2.31 -14.49
CA TYR A 104 5.21 1.21 -15.44
C TYR A 104 5.99 -0.09 -15.17
N LEU A 105 6.29 -0.36 -13.89
CA LEU A 105 6.92 -1.63 -13.50
C LEU A 105 6.01 -2.82 -13.84
N PHE A 106 4.70 -2.64 -13.73
CA PHE A 106 3.70 -3.63 -14.09
C PHE A 106 2.82 -3.12 -15.26
N ASP A 107 2.39 -4.05 -16.12
CA ASP A 107 1.57 -3.73 -17.27
C ASP A 107 0.07 -3.85 -16.99
N SER A 108 -0.30 -4.53 -15.91
CA SER A 108 -1.68 -4.68 -15.44
C SER A 108 -1.75 -5.03 -13.95
N GLU A 109 -2.90 -4.75 -13.33
CA GLU A 109 -3.19 -5.17 -11.95
C GLU A 109 -3.04 -6.69 -11.75
N ALA A 110 -3.50 -7.50 -12.71
CA ALA A 110 -3.38 -8.96 -12.63
C ALA A 110 -1.93 -9.44 -12.67
N GLU A 111 -1.07 -8.78 -13.46
CA GLU A 111 0.37 -9.04 -13.47
C GLU A 111 1.00 -8.66 -12.13
N ALA A 112 0.68 -7.47 -11.62
CA ALA A 112 1.14 -7.00 -10.32
C ALA A 112 0.74 -7.97 -9.20
N ASP A 113 -0.53 -8.37 -9.15
CA ASP A 113 -1.04 -9.35 -8.18
C ASP A 113 -0.22 -10.64 -8.20
N PHE A 114 -0.03 -11.20 -9.40
CA PHE A 114 0.75 -12.42 -9.57
C PHE A 114 2.20 -12.27 -9.08
N VAL A 115 2.85 -11.15 -9.43
CA VAL A 115 4.25 -10.90 -9.08
C VAL A 115 4.39 -10.66 -7.56
N PHE A 116 3.50 -9.87 -6.97
CA PHE A 116 3.51 -9.67 -5.52
C PHE A 116 3.29 -10.98 -4.77
N ASP A 117 2.25 -11.72 -5.12
CA ASP A 117 1.84 -12.92 -4.38
C ASP A 117 2.90 -14.03 -4.45
N ASN A 118 3.60 -14.17 -5.58
CA ASN A 118 4.47 -15.31 -5.83
C ASN A 118 5.98 -14.99 -5.76
N TYR A 119 6.39 -13.72 -5.91
CA TYR A 119 7.80 -13.34 -6.03
C TYR A 119 8.26 -12.30 -5.01
N LEU A 120 7.51 -11.20 -4.83
CA LEU A 120 8.00 -10.08 -4.05
C LEU A 120 7.65 -10.17 -2.56
N THR A 121 6.43 -10.53 -2.22
CA THR A 121 5.97 -10.56 -0.82
C THR A 121 6.85 -11.41 0.10
N PRO A 122 7.29 -12.63 -0.27
CA PRO A 122 8.18 -13.42 0.59
C PRO A 122 9.50 -12.71 0.92
N GLU A 123 10.04 -11.93 -0.01
CA GLU A 123 11.29 -11.22 0.17
C GLU A 123 11.09 -9.94 1.00
N TYR A 124 10.05 -9.18 0.72
CA TYR A 124 9.71 -8.01 1.54
C TYR A 124 9.44 -8.38 3.00
N ARG A 125 8.77 -9.51 3.29
CA ARG A 125 8.61 -10.01 4.66
C ARG A 125 9.94 -10.11 5.40
N LYS A 126 10.97 -10.65 4.75
CA LYS A 126 12.31 -10.79 5.34
C LYS A 126 12.94 -9.41 5.59
N LEU A 127 12.79 -8.48 4.64
CA LEU A 127 13.34 -7.13 4.77
C LEU A 127 12.67 -6.33 5.90
N PHE A 128 11.35 -6.42 6.03
CA PHE A 128 10.61 -5.79 7.14
C PHE A 128 11.04 -6.40 8.48
N ALA A 129 11.08 -7.73 8.58
CA ALA A 129 11.49 -8.44 9.80
C ALA A 129 12.93 -8.06 10.23
N ALA A 130 13.86 -7.99 9.29
CA ALA A 130 15.25 -7.59 9.55
C ALA A 130 15.36 -6.13 10.08
N ARG A 131 14.35 -5.30 9.81
CA ARG A 131 14.30 -3.90 10.27
C ARG A 131 13.33 -3.67 11.44
N GLY A 132 12.93 -4.75 12.12
CA GLY A 132 12.15 -4.69 13.36
C GLY A 132 10.65 -4.48 13.16
N LEU A 133 10.12 -4.81 11.99
CA LEU A 133 8.71 -4.76 11.67
C LEU A 133 8.19 -6.15 11.28
N GLU A 134 7.09 -6.56 11.87
CA GLU A 134 6.34 -7.71 11.42
C GLU A 134 5.43 -7.31 10.26
N PHE A 135 5.63 -7.93 9.10
CA PHE A 135 4.79 -7.72 7.94
C PHE A 135 3.47 -8.48 8.11
N ILE A 136 2.36 -7.79 8.02
CA ILE A 136 1.02 -8.39 8.08
C ILE A 136 0.51 -8.66 6.67
N VAL A 137 0.30 -7.59 5.88
CA VAL A 137 -0.30 -7.68 4.55
C VAL A 137 0.06 -6.43 3.72
N TRP A 138 0.11 -6.55 2.40
CA TRP A 138 0.05 -5.41 1.50
C TRP A 138 -1.37 -4.84 1.45
N TYR A 139 -1.44 -3.54 1.36
CA TYR A 139 -2.69 -2.80 1.21
C TYR A 139 -2.64 -1.97 -0.06
N GLU A 140 -3.42 -2.37 -1.09
CA GLU A 140 -3.49 -1.64 -2.35
C GLU A 140 -4.24 -0.31 -2.17
N LEU A 141 -3.77 0.73 -2.86
CA LEU A 141 -4.41 2.05 -2.94
C LEU A 141 -4.85 2.39 -4.38
N GLY A 142 -4.72 1.41 -5.30
CA GLY A 142 -4.92 1.59 -6.73
C GLY A 142 -3.68 2.10 -7.44
N GLU A 143 -3.84 2.51 -8.70
CA GLU A 143 -2.74 3.09 -9.48
C GLU A 143 -2.67 4.60 -9.30
N GLN A 144 -1.46 5.16 -9.36
CA GLN A 144 -1.23 6.61 -9.35
C GLN A 144 -1.67 7.22 -10.67
N GLN A 145 -2.37 8.35 -10.53
CA GLN A 145 -2.88 9.15 -11.61
C GLN A 145 -2.33 10.57 -11.50
N ILE A 146 -2.23 11.30 -12.61
CA ILE A 146 -1.84 12.71 -12.60
C ILE A 146 -3.09 13.58 -12.57
N TRP A 147 -3.19 14.42 -11.54
CA TRP A 147 -4.21 15.45 -11.47
C TRP A 147 -3.60 16.82 -11.75
N SER A 148 -4.42 17.74 -12.29
CA SER A 148 -4.00 19.09 -12.61
C SER A 148 -5.15 20.09 -12.47
N ARG A 149 -4.76 21.35 -12.15
CA ARG A 149 -5.71 22.44 -11.90
C ARG A 149 -6.27 23.07 -13.18
N ASP A 150 -5.39 23.40 -14.11
CA ASP A 150 -5.74 24.34 -15.17
C ASP A 150 -6.20 23.66 -16.48
N LYS A 151 -5.61 22.52 -16.82
CA LYS A 151 -5.90 21.74 -18.05
C LYS A 151 -5.43 20.29 -17.90
N PRO A 152 -6.02 19.33 -18.63
CA PRO A 152 -5.56 17.95 -18.58
C PRO A 152 -4.12 17.82 -19.11
N ILE A 153 -3.37 16.90 -18.50
CA ILE A 153 -2.00 16.55 -18.85
C ILE A 153 -2.03 15.19 -19.56
N MET A 154 -2.02 15.20 -20.90
CA MET A 154 -2.25 13.99 -21.69
C MET A 154 -0.96 13.33 -22.18
N THR A 155 0.15 14.06 -22.23
CA THR A 155 1.44 13.59 -22.71
C THR A 155 2.58 14.02 -21.76
N PRO A 156 3.73 13.34 -21.76
CA PRO A 156 4.90 13.79 -21.00
C PRO A 156 5.35 15.21 -21.33
N ALA A 157 5.14 15.66 -22.55
CA ALA A 157 5.49 17.03 -22.97
C ALA A 157 4.65 18.09 -22.24
N ASP A 158 3.42 17.77 -21.83
CA ASP A 158 2.56 18.68 -21.08
C ASP A 158 3.03 18.92 -19.64
N MET A 159 3.96 18.08 -19.13
CA MET A 159 4.54 18.19 -17.79
C MET A 159 5.68 19.21 -17.70
N ARG A 160 6.26 19.61 -18.84
CA ARG A 160 7.43 20.51 -18.82
C ARG A 160 7.17 21.82 -18.12
N GLY A 161 7.94 22.10 -17.07
CA GLY A 161 7.83 23.34 -16.27
C GLY A 161 6.51 23.44 -15.49
N VAL A 162 5.74 22.36 -15.36
CA VAL A 162 4.58 22.33 -14.49
C VAL A 162 5.04 22.27 -13.04
N ARG A 163 4.54 23.16 -12.19
CA ARG A 163 4.76 23.10 -10.72
C ARG A 163 4.06 21.85 -10.18
N PHE A 164 4.84 20.78 -10.12
CA PHE A 164 4.37 19.44 -9.82
C PHE A 164 4.68 19.06 -8.37
N ARG A 165 3.63 18.82 -7.60
CA ARG A 165 3.76 18.32 -6.24
C ARG A 165 4.26 16.88 -6.26
N ILE A 166 5.30 16.61 -5.51
CA ILE A 166 5.78 15.25 -5.24
C ILE A 166 5.75 14.94 -3.74
N ALA A 167 5.57 13.67 -3.40
CA ALA A 167 5.88 13.17 -2.08
C ALA A 167 7.42 13.11 -1.91
N SER A 168 7.92 13.19 -0.68
CA SER A 168 9.36 13.09 -0.39
C SER A 168 9.84 11.66 -0.58
N SER A 169 9.98 11.21 -1.83
CA SER A 169 10.48 9.88 -2.19
C SER A 169 11.32 9.93 -3.45
N LYS A 170 12.31 9.03 -3.52
CA LYS A 170 13.22 8.97 -4.69
C LYS A 170 12.50 8.57 -5.98
N SER A 171 11.46 7.73 -5.90
CA SER A 171 10.65 7.36 -7.07
C SER A 171 9.88 8.54 -7.65
N ALA A 172 9.24 9.37 -6.81
CA ALA A 172 8.52 10.56 -7.25
C ALA A 172 9.48 11.64 -7.80
N GLU A 173 10.65 11.81 -7.18
CA GLU A 173 11.70 12.69 -7.68
C GLU A 173 12.14 12.29 -9.09
N LEU A 174 12.55 11.03 -9.29
CA LEU A 174 13.00 10.52 -10.58
C LEU A 174 11.91 10.55 -11.66
N LEU A 175 10.65 10.29 -11.28
CA LEU A 175 9.52 10.45 -12.19
C LEU A 175 9.40 11.89 -12.68
N GLY A 176 9.35 12.83 -11.76
CA GLY A 176 9.18 14.25 -12.11
C GLY A 176 10.37 14.82 -12.89
N GLU A 177 11.61 14.41 -12.56
CA GLU A 177 12.81 14.76 -13.34
C GLU A 177 12.72 14.24 -14.77
N ALA A 178 12.34 12.96 -14.96
CA ALA A 178 12.16 12.36 -16.29
C ALA A 178 11.09 13.10 -17.13
N LEU A 179 10.08 13.65 -16.47
CA LEU A 179 9.01 14.44 -17.09
C LEU A 179 9.35 15.92 -17.25
N GLN A 180 10.51 16.36 -16.77
CA GLN A 180 10.98 17.76 -16.82
C GLN A 180 10.00 18.74 -16.13
N ALA A 181 9.38 18.31 -15.04
CA ALA A 181 8.49 19.13 -14.22
C ALA A 181 9.30 19.96 -13.21
N ASP A 182 8.69 21.08 -12.74
CA ASP A 182 9.21 21.86 -11.61
C ASP A 182 8.76 21.18 -10.30
N LEU A 183 9.66 20.46 -9.65
CA LEU A 183 9.34 19.60 -8.51
C LEU A 183 9.18 20.40 -7.22
N ILE A 184 8.07 20.19 -6.54
CA ILE A 184 7.75 20.84 -5.26
C ILE A 184 7.43 19.74 -4.23
N PRO A 185 8.40 19.37 -3.38
CA PRO A 185 8.19 18.40 -2.32
C PRO A 185 7.27 18.98 -1.24
N LEU A 186 6.11 18.35 -1.02
CA LEU A 186 5.12 18.77 -0.02
C LEU A 186 4.49 17.54 0.66
N GLY A 187 4.23 17.69 1.95
CA GLY A 187 3.41 16.76 2.70
C GLY A 187 1.98 16.71 2.16
N TYR A 188 1.27 15.62 2.46
CA TYR A 188 -0.09 15.43 1.95
C TYR A 188 -1.06 16.54 2.40
N ALA A 189 -0.97 16.96 3.66
CA ALA A 189 -1.83 18.02 4.22
C ALA A 189 -1.61 19.41 3.58
N GLU A 190 -0.48 19.61 2.89
CA GLU A 190 -0.11 20.88 2.26
C GLU A 190 -0.64 21.00 0.82
N ILE A 191 -1.19 19.92 0.24
CA ILE A 191 -1.65 19.91 -1.16
C ILE A 191 -2.73 20.96 -1.40
N ILE A 192 -3.81 20.94 -0.62
CA ILE A 192 -4.95 21.84 -0.82
C ILE A 192 -4.55 23.31 -0.63
N PRO A 193 -3.91 23.73 0.47
CA PRO A 193 -3.43 25.11 0.59
C PRO A 193 -2.49 25.53 -0.54
N SER A 194 -1.64 24.64 -1.02
CA SER A 194 -0.70 24.92 -2.10
C SER A 194 -1.37 25.05 -3.47
N LEU A 195 -2.43 24.30 -3.72
CA LEU A 195 -3.29 24.48 -4.91
C LEU A 195 -4.02 25.84 -4.87
N GLN A 196 -4.60 26.20 -3.73
CA GLN A 196 -5.34 27.45 -3.53
C GLN A 196 -4.46 28.69 -3.70
N THR A 197 -3.21 28.63 -3.23
CA THR A 197 -2.23 29.73 -3.41
C THR A 197 -1.56 29.70 -4.79
N GLY A 198 -1.75 28.64 -5.57
CA GLY A 198 -1.08 28.44 -6.85
C GLY A 198 0.40 28.07 -6.72
N LEU A 199 0.88 27.68 -5.54
CA LEU A 199 2.24 27.15 -5.36
C LEU A 199 2.46 25.91 -6.23
N ILE A 200 1.48 25.03 -6.32
CA ILE A 200 1.47 23.88 -7.21
C ILE A 200 0.32 23.97 -8.21
N ALA A 201 0.47 23.32 -9.36
CA ALA A 201 -0.54 23.25 -10.41
C ALA A 201 -0.96 21.81 -10.73
N ALA A 202 -0.16 20.82 -10.35
CA ALA A 202 -0.43 19.40 -10.59
C ALA A 202 0.23 18.54 -9.50
N GLY A 203 -0.12 17.26 -9.47
CA GLY A 203 0.47 16.25 -8.61
C GLY A 203 -0.05 14.86 -8.98
N GLU A 204 0.25 13.88 -8.12
CA GLU A 204 -0.16 12.50 -8.32
C GLU A 204 -0.83 11.94 -7.07
N ASN A 205 -1.86 11.12 -7.26
CA ASN A 205 -2.49 10.30 -6.22
C ASN A 205 -3.30 9.16 -6.86
N GLY A 206 -3.63 8.14 -6.08
CA GLY A 206 -4.69 7.20 -6.42
C GLY A 206 -6.06 7.90 -6.46
N VAL A 207 -7.00 7.36 -7.25
CA VAL A 207 -8.31 7.96 -7.51
C VAL A 207 -9.06 8.30 -6.21
N THR A 208 -9.17 7.36 -5.28
CA THR A 208 -9.94 7.55 -4.04
C THR A 208 -9.36 8.66 -3.15
N LEU A 209 -8.03 8.74 -3.01
CA LEU A 209 -7.41 9.84 -2.26
C LEU A 209 -7.61 11.18 -2.94
N TYR A 210 -7.53 11.22 -4.26
CA TYR A 210 -7.77 12.43 -5.03
C TYR A 210 -9.23 12.91 -4.91
N SER A 211 -10.18 12.00 -5.10
CA SER A 211 -11.61 12.33 -5.19
C SER A 211 -12.26 12.68 -3.84
N ARG A 212 -11.83 12.00 -2.75
CA ARG A 212 -12.52 12.07 -1.46
C ARG A 212 -11.87 12.96 -0.41
N THR A 213 -10.71 13.54 -0.69
CA THR A 213 -9.95 14.34 0.31
C THR A 213 -9.85 15.82 -0.02
N GLY A 214 -10.63 16.29 -1.00
CA GLY A 214 -10.75 17.70 -1.34
C GLY A 214 -9.76 18.20 -2.41
N ILE A 215 -8.94 17.32 -3.01
CA ILE A 215 -8.05 17.70 -4.11
C ILE A 215 -8.84 17.95 -5.40
N ALA A 216 -9.81 17.09 -5.70
CA ALA A 216 -10.58 17.14 -6.95
C ALA A 216 -11.24 18.50 -7.24
N PRO A 217 -11.92 19.18 -6.31
CA PRO A 217 -12.48 20.51 -6.57
C PRO A 217 -11.45 21.59 -6.89
N GLU A 218 -10.21 21.46 -6.37
CA GLU A 218 -9.13 22.43 -6.58
C GLU A 218 -8.30 22.13 -7.84
N ALA A 219 -8.28 20.87 -8.27
CA ALA A 219 -7.56 20.38 -9.45
C ALA A 219 -8.42 19.39 -10.23
N PRO A 220 -9.44 19.84 -10.99
CA PRO A 220 -10.54 19.03 -11.49
C PRO A 220 -10.19 18.13 -12.69
N HIS A 221 -8.98 18.16 -13.19
CA HIS A 221 -8.56 17.34 -14.33
C HIS A 221 -7.73 16.15 -13.83
N LEU A 222 -8.23 14.92 -14.01
CA LEU A 222 -7.56 13.67 -13.66
C LEU A 222 -7.20 12.89 -14.91
N THR A 223 -5.93 12.76 -15.23
CA THR A 223 -5.48 11.90 -16.33
C THR A 223 -5.13 10.52 -15.79
N LEU A 224 -5.83 9.50 -16.27
CA LEU A 224 -5.58 8.10 -15.88
C LEU A 224 -4.31 7.59 -16.56
N THR A 225 -3.17 7.99 -16.02
CA THR A 225 -1.86 7.61 -16.52
C THR A 225 -1.48 6.19 -16.12
N ASN A 226 -2.03 5.70 -15.01
CA ASN A 226 -1.73 4.38 -14.44
C ASN A 226 -0.23 4.11 -14.43
N HIS A 227 0.54 5.10 -13.95
CA HIS A 227 1.99 5.10 -14.11
C HIS A 227 2.73 4.36 -13.00
N SER A 228 2.12 4.15 -11.85
CA SER A 228 2.71 3.41 -10.73
C SER A 228 1.62 2.77 -9.89
N LEU A 229 1.90 1.59 -9.34
CA LEU A 229 1.02 0.96 -8.38
C LEU A 229 1.22 1.60 -7.01
N ALA A 230 0.17 2.23 -6.48
CA ALA A 230 0.18 2.78 -5.13
C ALA A 230 -0.13 1.67 -4.12
N MET A 231 0.82 1.44 -3.21
CA MET A 231 0.72 0.43 -2.16
C MET A 231 0.99 1.03 -0.80
N SER A 232 0.29 0.52 0.19
CA SER A 232 0.64 0.61 1.60
C SER A 232 1.03 -0.77 2.12
N VAL A 233 1.59 -0.79 3.30
CA VAL A 233 1.87 -2.01 4.04
C VAL A 233 1.29 -1.91 5.44
N ILE A 234 0.62 -2.97 5.87
CA ILE A 234 0.21 -3.12 7.26
C ILE A 234 1.34 -3.85 7.98
N VAL A 235 1.87 -3.21 8.99
CA VAL A 235 2.98 -3.72 9.80
C VAL A 235 2.67 -3.65 11.28
N ALA A 236 3.35 -4.50 12.08
CA ALA A 236 3.37 -4.37 13.53
C ALA A 236 4.81 -4.11 14.03
N ASP A 237 4.95 -3.45 15.19
CA ASP A 237 6.24 -3.39 15.92
C ASP A 237 6.64 -4.83 16.27
N LYS A 238 7.76 -5.29 15.72
CA LYS A 238 8.19 -6.68 15.87
C LYS A 238 8.48 -7.05 17.33
N ARG A 239 9.03 -6.14 18.13
CA ARG A 239 9.31 -6.40 19.56
C ARG A 239 8.01 -6.61 20.33
N TRP A 240 7.01 -5.74 20.08
CA TRP A 240 5.69 -5.90 20.67
C TRP A 240 5.03 -7.19 20.18
N TRP A 241 5.10 -7.48 18.88
CA TRP A 241 4.54 -8.67 18.25
C TRP A 241 5.12 -9.96 18.84
N ASP A 242 6.45 -10.07 18.91
CA ASP A 242 7.15 -11.26 19.42
C ASP A 242 6.91 -11.49 20.92
N ALA A 243 6.57 -10.45 21.67
CA ALA A 243 6.20 -10.55 23.08
C ALA A 243 4.76 -11.06 23.29
N GLN A 244 3.92 -11.14 22.25
CA GLN A 244 2.56 -11.62 22.39
C GLN A 244 2.51 -13.15 22.34
N PRO A 245 1.56 -13.77 23.09
CA PRO A 245 1.29 -15.20 22.95
C PRO A 245 0.95 -15.57 21.50
N GLU A 246 1.40 -16.73 21.04
CA GLU A 246 1.16 -17.22 19.67
C GLU A 246 -0.35 -17.19 19.29
N ARG A 247 -1.23 -17.51 20.25
CA ARG A 247 -2.68 -17.43 20.06
C ARG A 247 -3.12 -16.00 19.67
N ILE A 248 -2.58 -14.97 20.31
CA ILE A 248 -2.91 -13.56 20.00
C ILE A 248 -2.35 -13.17 18.63
N GLN A 249 -1.10 -13.54 18.34
CA GLN A 249 -0.51 -13.31 17.02
C GLN A 249 -1.36 -13.94 15.90
N ASN A 250 -1.80 -15.19 16.11
CA ASN A 250 -2.64 -15.91 15.13
C ASN A 250 -4.00 -15.24 14.94
N ILE A 251 -4.67 -14.80 16.03
CA ILE A 251 -5.93 -14.05 15.91
C ILE A 251 -5.72 -12.78 15.08
N LEU A 252 -4.75 -11.95 15.44
CA LEU A 252 -4.50 -10.69 14.76
C LEU A 252 -4.14 -10.89 13.27
N ARG A 253 -3.40 -11.96 12.94
CA ARG A 253 -3.05 -12.28 11.56
C ARG A 253 -4.22 -12.80 10.74
N GLN A 254 -5.09 -13.62 11.35
CA GLN A 254 -6.19 -14.28 10.64
C GLN A 254 -7.43 -13.39 10.48
N THR A 255 -7.63 -12.44 11.40
CA THR A 255 -8.78 -11.52 11.36
C THR A 255 -8.55 -10.29 10.50
N PHE A 256 -7.29 -9.96 10.15
CA PHE A 256 -7.06 -8.92 9.15
C PHE A 256 -7.51 -9.40 7.76
N PRO A 257 -8.19 -8.54 6.95
CA PRO A 257 -8.61 -8.89 5.60
C PRO A 257 -7.44 -9.40 4.75
N LYS A 258 -7.71 -10.39 3.91
CA LYS A 258 -6.69 -10.93 3.00
C LYS A 258 -6.47 -9.98 1.82
N GLU A 259 -5.27 -10.01 1.24
CA GLU A 259 -4.88 -9.16 0.11
C GLU A 259 -5.91 -9.16 -1.02
N ALA A 260 -6.42 -10.34 -1.42
CA ALA A 260 -7.42 -10.44 -2.48
C ALA A 260 -8.77 -9.78 -2.13
N GLU A 261 -9.14 -9.71 -0.83
CA GLU A 261 -10.33 -9.00 -0.37
C GLU A 261 -10.11 -7.49 -0.39
N ILE A 262 -8.92 -7.06 0.04
CA ILE A 262 -8.49 -5.66 0.02
C ILE A 262 -8.51 -5.13 -1.41
N ARG A 263 -7.79 -5.79 -2.34
CA ARG A 263 -7.71 -5.44 -3.77
C ARG A 263 -9.09 -5.28 -4.37
N ARG A 264 -9.97 -6.26 -4.15
CA ARG A 264 -11.33 -6.24 -4.69
C ARG A 264 -12.15 -5.06 -4.19
N ALA A 265 -12.08 -4.76 -2.88
CA ALA A 265 -12.82 -3.66 -2.29
C ALA A 265 -12.29 -2.30 -2.77
N VAL A 266 -10.98 -2.11 -2.82
CA VAL A 266 -10.35 -0.88 -3.29
C VAL A 266 -10.63 -0.64 -4.78
N ARG A 267 -10.49 -1.66 -5.62
CA ARG A 267 -10.77 -1.55 -7.07
C ARG A 267 -12.24 -1.26 -7.36
N ALA A 268 -13.16 -1.85 -6.58
CA ALA A 268 -14.59 -1.51 -6.68
C ALA A 268 -14.84 -0.05 -6.29
N GLU A 269 -14.26 0.44 -5.19
CA GLU A 269 -14.38 1.83 -4.75
C GLU A 269 -13.82 2.81 -5.79
N ILE A 270 -12.70 2.50 -6.44
CA ILE A 270 -12.13 3.30 -7.53
C ILE A 270 -13.12 3.42 -8.70
N GLN A 271 -13.77 2.33 -9.09
CA GLN A 271 -14.77 2.34 -10.16
C GLN A 271 -16.00 3.19 -9.77
N ASP A 272 -16.47 3.09 -8.54
CA ASP A 272 -17.56 3.89 -8.01
C ASP A 272 -17.21 5.39 -8.00
N ASP A 273 -15.99 5.75 -7.60
CA ASP A 273 -15.51 7.13 -7.61
C ASP A 273 -15.41 7.69 -9.03
N LEU A 274 -14.91 6.92 -9.99
CA LEU A 274 -14.89 7.33 -11.40
C LEU A 274 -16.29 7.47 -11.99
N ALA A 275 -17.23 6.59 -11.64
CA ALA A 275 -18.61 6.69 -12.06
C ALA A 275 -19.31 7.94 -11.47
N SER A 276 -18.89 8.37 -10.29
CA SER A 276 -19.41 9.55 -9.58
C SER A 276 -18.59 10.81 -9.81
N ALA A 277 -17.73 10.86 -10.84
CA ALA A 277 -16.77 11.94 -11.07
C ALA A 277 -17.42 13.34 -11.12
N ALA A 278 -18.60 13.48 -11.76
CA ALA A 278 -19.31 14.75 -11.84
C ALA A 278 -19.79 15.24 -10.45
N GLU A 279 -20.27 14.32 -9.60
CA GLU A 279 -20.72 14.61 -8.24
C GLU A 279 -19.53 14.99 -7.35
N LEU A 280 -18.39 14.33 -7.56
CA LEU A 280 -17.11 14.56 -6.89
C LEU A 280 -16.32 15.75 -7.48
N ARG A 281 -16.89 16.46 -8.47
CA ARG A 281 -16.37 17.68 -9.08
C ARG A 281 -15.06 17.51 -9.83
N PHE A 282 -14.89 16.44 -10.59
CA PHE A 282 -13.74 16.29 -11.48
C PHE A 282 -14.13 15.68 -12.84
N GLN A 283 -13.21 15.80 -13.78
CA GLN A 283 -13.26 15.14 -15.09
C GLN A 283 -12.05 14.22 -15.20
N TYR A 284 -12.24 13.02 -15.71
CA TYR A 284 -11.10 12.13 -15.96
C TYR A 284 -10.90 11.85 -17.45
N TYR A 285 -9.66 11.59 -17.80
CA TYR A 285 -9.20 11.41 -19.17
C TYR A 285 -8.43 10.10 -19.28
N THR A 286 -8.84 9.24 -20.20
CA THR A 286 -8.15 7.97 -20.43
C THR A 286 -7.12 8.14 -21.55
N LEU A 287 -5.91 7.65 -21.34
CA LEU A 287 -4.87 7.64 -22.37
C LEU A 287 -5.16 6.60 -23.44
N THR A 288 -4.93 6.97 -24.71
CA THR A 288 -4.82 5.99 -25.79
C THR A 288 -3.58 5.11 -25.58
N PRO A 289 -3.51 3.91 -26.17
CA PRO A 289 -2.31 3.07 -26.11
C PRO A 289 -1.03 3.79 -26.57
N ALA A 290 -1.15 4.65 -27.60
CA ALA A 290 -0.02 5.45 -28.10
C ALA A 290 0.44 6.50 -27.07
N GLN A 291 -0.49 7.18 -26.41
CA GLN A 291 -0.16 8.11 -25.33
C GLN A 291 0.47 7.39 -24.14
N ARG A 292 -0.09 6.26 -23.69
CA ARG A 292 0.49 5.46 -22.63
C ARG A 292 1.92 5.03 -22.96
N GLN A 293 2.19 4.68 -24.22
CA GLN A 293 3.54 4.33 -24.66
C GLN A 293 4.52 5.51 -24.53
N LEU A 294 4.09 6.74 -24.87
CA LEU A 294 4.92 7.95 -24.69
C LEU A 294 5.32 8.13 -23.20
N TRP A 295 4.39 7.93 -22.27
CA TRP A 295 4.66 8.00 -20.85
C TRP A 295 5.66 6.93 -20.40
N SER A 296 5.45 5.68 -20.80
CA SER A 296 6.34 4.57 -20.49
C SER A 296 7.75 4.79 -21.05
N ASP A 297 7.85 5.30 -22.28
CA ASP A 297 9.16 5.59 -22.90
C ASP A 297 9.90 6.74 -22.21
N ALA A 298 9.19 7.81 -21.83
CA ALA A 298 9.75 8.95 -21.12
C ALA A 298 10.31 8.59 -19.75
N THR A 299 9.74 7.58 -19.09
CA THR A 299 10.11 7.17 -17.73
C THR A 299 10.97 5.91 -17.66
N ARG A 300 11.28 5.27 -18.80
CA ARG A 300 12.00 3.99 -18.87
C ARG A 300 13.35 4.01 -18.13
N GLY A 301 14.06 5.12 -18.17
CA GLY A 301 15.37 5.28 -17.50
C GLY A 301 15.28 5.33 -15.97
N THR A 302 14.11 5.58 -15.40
CA THR A 302 13.93 5.75 -13.95
C THR A 302 14.19 4.47 -13.17
N HIS A 303 13.91 3.30 -13.74
CA HIS A 303 14.10 2.01 -13.04
C HIS A 303 15.57 1.80 -12.64
N ALA A 304 16.50 1.93 -13.59
CA ALA A 304 17.92 1.76 -13.32
C ALA A 304 18.43 2.81 -12.33
N ALA A 305 18.02 4.07 -12.50
CA ALA A 305 18.36 5.15 -11.58
C ALA A 305 17.82 4.90 -10.16
N LEU A 306 16.59 4.40 -10.04
CA LEU A 306 15.96 4.07 -8.75
C LEU A 306 16.70 2.91 -8.06
N VAL A 307 16.98 1.83 -8.79
CA VAL A 307 17.74 0.69 -8.26
C VAL A 307 19.12 1.13 -7.77
N GLN A 308 19.82 1.95 -8.53
CA GLN A 308 21.12 2.49 -8.14
C GLN A 308 21.03 3.40 -6.91
N ALA A 309 20.04 4.28 -6.88
CA ALA A 309 19.87 5.24 -5.78
C ALA A 309 19.48 4.59 -4.44
N ILE A 310 18.66 3.53 -4.48
CA ILE A 310 18.24 2.81 -3.28
C ILE A 310 19.34 1.86 -2.79
N GLY A 311 19.99 1.13 -3.72
CA GLY A 311 21.00 0.11 -3.38
C GLY A 311 20.41 -1.11 -2.65
N GLY A 312 21.17 -1.69 -1.74
CA GLY A 312 20.74 -2.85 -0.94
C GLY A 312 20.26 -4.02 -1.80
N ASP A 313 19.14 -4.61 -1.43
CA ASP A 313 18.48 -5.73 -2.14
C ASP A 313 17.66 -5.29 -3.37
N THR A 314 17.64 -4.00 -3.71
CA THR A 314 16.72 -3.46 -4.74
C THR A 314 16.93 -4.07 -6.11
N GLN A 315 18.19 -4.30 -6.53
CA GLN A 315 18.46 -4.98 -7.81
C GLN A 315 17.87 -6.38 -7.82
N ARG A 316 18.06 -7.14 -6.75
CA ARG A 316 17.50 -8.50 -6.62
C ARG A 316 15.97 -8.51 -6.69
N LEU A 317 15.32 -7.57 -6.02
CA LEU A 317 13.87 -7.43 -6.06
C LEU A 317 13.39 -7.03 -7.45
N TYR A 318 14.09 -6.14 -8.13
CA TYR A 318 13.80 -5.77 -9.51
C TYR A 318 13.89 -6.96 -10.45
N ASP A 319 14.97 -7.77 -10.36
CA ASP A 319 15.15 -8.99 -11.15
C ASP A 319 14.04 -10.01 -10.87
N LEU A 320 13.60 -10.15 -9.61
CA LEU A 320 12.46 -10.99 -9.22
C LEU A 320 11.15 -10.48 -9.82
N ALA A 321 10.93 -9.17 -9.84
CA ALA A 321 9.76 -8.59 -10.50
C ALA A 321 9.74 -8.92 -11.99
N LEU A 322 10.87 -8.76 -12.69
CA LEU A 322 10.97 -9.11 -14.11
C LEU A 322 10.80 -10.62 -14.36
N ALA A 323 11.34 -11.48 -13.50
CA ALA A 323 11.14 -12.92 -13.57
C ALA A 323 9.65 -13.29 -13.38
N GLY A 324 8.98 -12.66 -12.44
CA GLY A 324 7.55 -12.82 -12.19
C GLY A 324 6.68 -12.38 -13.38
N LYS A 325 6.98 -11.22 -13.98
CA LYS A 325 6.31 -10.76 -15.22
C LYS A 325 6.43 -11.79 -16.35
N LYS A 326 7.64 -12.33 -16.55
CA LYS A 326 7.87 -13.38 -17.56
C LYS A 326 7.03 -14.63 -17.26
N ALA A 327 7.01 -15.07 -16.01
CA ALA A 327 6.23 -16.24 -15.60
C ALA A 327 4.72 -16.04 -15.78
N PHE A 328 4.22 -14.84 -15.48
CA PHE A 328 2.82 -14.47 -15.72
C PHE A 328 2.45 -14.52 -17.21
N ALA A 329 3.28 -13.93 -18.07
CA ALA A 329 3.09 -13.96 -19.52
C ALA A 329 3.07 -15.42 -20.08
N GLU A 330 3.92 -16.30 -19.56
CA GLU A 330 3.91 -17.73 -19.92
C GLU A 330 2.64 -18.43 -19.43
N GLN A 331 2.17 -18.12 -18.23
CA GLN A 331 0.91 -18.65 -17.69
C GLN A 331 -0.27 -18.25 -18.58
N LEU A 332 -0.36 -17.00 -19.01
CA LEU A 332 -1.41 -16.53 -19.91
C LEU A 332 -1.39 -17.28 -21.25
N LYS A 333 -0.21 -17.51 -21.84
CA LYS A 333 -0.06 -18.28 -23.09
C LYS A 333 -0.56 -19.72 -22.92
N ARG A 334 -0.23 -20.38 -21.82
CA ARG A 334 -0.70 -21.76 -21.53
C ARG A 334 -2.20 -21.82 -21.35
N THR A 335 -2.80 -20.83 -20.65
CA THR A 335 -4.26 -20.76 -20.45
C THR A 335 -4.97 -20.53 -21.78
N ALA A 336 -4.48 -19.61 -22.61
CA ALA A 336 -5.03 -19.36 -23.94
C ALA A 336 -4.93 -20.60 -24.87
N ALA A 337 -3.85 -21.35 -24.79
CA ALA A 337 -3.67 -22.59 -25.57
C ALA A 337 -4.66 -23.70 -25.15
N ARG A 338 -4.94 -23.83 -23.85
CA ARG A 338 -5.90 -24.79 -23.31
C ARG A 338 -7.36 -24.47 -23.69
N ASN A 339 -7.69 -23.20 -23.82
CA ASN A 339 -9.03 -22.71 -24.12
C ASN A 339 -9.31 -22.62 -25.65
N ARG A 340 -8.35 -22.98 -26.52
CA ARG A 340 -8.61 -23.04 -27.94
C ARG A 340 -9.59 -24.21 -28.24
N PRO A 341 -10.72 -23.96 -28.93
CA PRO A 341 -11.61 -25.02 -29.34
C PRO A 341 -10.85 -25.99 -30.26
N ALA A 342 -11.12 -27.28 -30.10
CA ALA A 342 -10.57 -28.29 -30.98
C ALA A 342 -10.92 -27.94 -32.43
N PRO A 343 -9.99 -28.15 -33.40
CA PRO A 343 -10.30 -27.91 -34.80
C PRO A 343 -11.51 -28.75 -35.19
N VAL A 344 -12.56 -28.11 -35.70
CA VAL A 344 -13.73 -28.80 -36.28
C VAL A 344 -13.20 -29.60 -37.44
N SER A 345 -13.18 -30.94 -37.30
CA SER A 345 -12.85 -31.84 -38.40
C SER A 345 -13.90 -31.61 -39.50
N ALA A 346 -13.48 -30.99 -40.60
CA ALA A 346 -14.30 -30.94 -41.79
C ALA A 346 -14.47 -32.39 -42.30
N HIS A 347 -15.62 -32.98 -42.01
CA HIS A 347 -16.05 -34.16 -42.71
C HIS A 347 -16.42 -33.72 -44.13
N THR A 348 -15.46 -33.92 -45.06
CA THR A 348 -15.76 -33.97 -46.49
C THR A 348 -16.52 -35.24 -46.74
N GLY A 349 -17.85 -35.12 -46.91
CA GLY A 349 -18.70 -36.17 -47.49
C GLY A 349 -18.76 -36.03 -49.02
#